data_3571a90d94b24ef7ee196a9041733a99
#
_entry.id   3571a90d94b24ef7ee196a9041733a99
#
_cell.length_a   1.000
_cell.length_b   1.000
_cell.length_c   1.000
_cell.angle_alpha   90.00
_cell.angle_beta   90.00
_cell.angle_gamma   90.00
#
_symmetry.space_group_name_H-M   'P 1'
#
loop_
_entity.id
_entity.type
_entity.pdbx_description
1 polymer ?
#
loop_
_entity_poly.entity_id
_entity_poly.type
_entity_poly.pdbx_seq_one_letter_code
_entity_poly.pdbx_strand_id
1 'polypeptide(L)'
;MASSGAGDRLFGFVQFDFAGTVGLPDGRYLAREPGGPPAPRQGETEDGEQSVLVVSTEGAPAPGRRRRRRPRQSKPEAEPDSLPLARVTAVRAFEPFAGGEEAARWLDAATEAEDTIDVLVDEGAALLNRALHAIAAASGDPYMHSRSPESAVAVRIGYGSGQQVADGEWTDARLVDVRGGTRRRRSDDLRPLERVAAVLGGRERIDTSETLILRARTDLDAGRIREAALQLRVGLEALLIELSGALNDPGHDEDMAVLQERRGEAGELANLALRGELEAEAERRTRELIELAERVLRRRRVLRG
;
A
#
# COMPACT_ATOMS: atom_id res chain seq x y z
N MET A 1 -39.19 27.76 12.74
CA MET A 1 -39.27 26.36 13.13
C MET A 1 -37.90 25.76 12.89
N ALA A 2 -37.28 25.31 13.95
CA ALA A 2 -35.90 24.95 14.03
C ALA A 2 -35.58 23.75 13.08
N SER A 3 -34.59 23.92 12.25
CA SER A 3 -33.90 22.83 11.58
C SER A 3 -33.25 21.98 12.71
N SER A 4 -33.86 20.84 12.98
CA SER A 4 -33.34 19.83 13.91
C SER A 4 -31.99 19.36 13.38
N GLY A 5 -30.93 19.60 14.15
CA GLY A 5 -29.56 19.28 13.82
C GLY A 5 -29.39 17.82 13.40
N ALA A 6 -28.99 17.60 12.19
CA ALA A 6 -28.16 16.45 11.85
C ALA A 6 -26.88 16.65 12.67
N GLY A 7 -26.80 16.01 13.84
CA GLY A 7 -25.59 15.97 14.63
C GLY A 7 -24.46 15.57 13.71
N ASP A 8 -23.38 16.31 13.75
CA ASP A 8 -22.24 16.13 12.88
C ASP A 8 -21.72 14.68 13.13
N ARG A 9 -22.00 13.77 12.19
CA ARG A 9 -21.63 12.36 12.32
C ARG A 9 -20.13 12.25 12.44
N LEU A 10 -19.66 11.45 13.40
CA LEU A 10 -18.25 11.18 13.62
C LEU A 10 -17.84 9.91 12.86
N PHE A 11 -16.66 9.93 12.27
CA PHE A 11 -16.10 8.84 11.47
C PHE A 11 -14.69 8.50 11.93
N GLY A 12 -14.39 7.20 12.01
CA GLY A 12 -13.04 6.70 12.19
C GLY A 12 -12.21 6.83 10.93
N PHE A 13 -10.89 7.02 11.09
CA PHE A 13 -9.98 7.13 9.98
C PHE A 13 -8.58 6.59 10.32
N VAL A 14 -7.84 6.25 9.27
CA VAL A 14 -6.38 6.11 9.30
C VAL A 14 -5.78 7.19 8.42
N GLN A 15 -4.75 7.88 8.90
CA GLN A 15 -4.11 8.98 8.20
C GLN A 15 -2.60 8.75 8.09
N PHE A 16 -2.09 8.95 6.89
CA PHE A 16 -0.68 8.84 6.54
C PHE A 16 -0.13 10.20 6.11
N ASP A 17 1.00 10.60 6.65
CA ASP A 17 1.77 11.73 6.17
C ASP A 17 3.01 11.21 5.41
N PHE A 18 3.12 11.49 4.11
CA PHE A 18 4.28 11.09 3.29
C PHE A 18 5.12 12.31 2.94
N ALA A 19 6.45 12.16 2.96
CA ALA A 19 7.34 13.20 2.45
C ALA A 19 7.19 13.32 0.91
N GLY A 20 7.01 14.53 0.41
CA GLY A 20 6.78 14.80 -1.01
C GLY A 20 5.33 14.59 -1.42
N THR A 21 5.11 14.17 -2.67
CA THR A 21 3.78 13.89 -3.23
C THR A 21 3.52 12.40 -3.32
N VAL A 22 2.27 11.98 -3.26
CA VAL A 22 1.88 10.57 -3.47
C VAL A 22 1.51 10.26 -4.92
N GLY A 23 1.40 11.28 -5.77
CA GLY A 23 1.02 11.10 -7.19
C GLY A 23 -0.47 11.18 -7.45
N LEU A 24 -1.31 11.20 -6.42
CA LEU A 24 -2.72 11.53 -6.53
C LEU A 24 -2.90 13.05 -6.43
N PRO A 25 -3.76 13.67 -7.25
CA PRO A 25 -4.18 15.06 -7.04
C PRO A 25 -4.90 15.24 -5.70
N ASP A 26 -4.78 16.43 -5.13
CA ASP A 26 -5.55 16.80 -3.95
C ASP A 26 -7.05 16.70 -4.23
N GLY A 27 -7.77 16.06 -3.32
CA GLY A 27 -9.20 15.83 -3.51
C GLY A 27 -9.76 14.74 -2.59
N ARG A 28 -11.03 14.42 -2.86
CA ARG A 28 -11.80 13.40 -2.13
C ARG A 28 -12.23 12.33 -3.12
N TYR A 29 -11.85 11.09 -2.85
CA TYR A 29 -12.11 9.95 -3.72
C TYR A 29 -13.03 8.97 -2.99
N LEU A 30 -14.21 8.74 -3.57
CA LEU A 30 -15.15 7.75 -3.08
C LEU A 30 -14.69 6.37 -3.50
N ALA A 31 -14.60 5.44 -2.55
CA ALA A 31 -14.21 4.07 -2.81
C ALA A 31 -15.25 3.11 -2.25
N ARG A 32 -15.48 2.02 -2.99
CA ARG A 32 -16.33 0.89 -2.58
C ARG A 32 -15.47 -0.36 -2.42
N GLU A 33 -15.94 -1.29 -1.62
CA GLU A 33 -15.28 -2.57 -1.48
C GLU A 33 -15.15 -3.31 -2.83
N PRO A 34 -14.00 -3.96 -3.11
CA PRO A 34 -13.83 -4.79 -4.29
C PRO A 34 -14.83 -5.95 -4.27
N GLY A 35 -15.54 -6.16 -5.38
CA GLY A 35 -16.53 -7.24 -5.49
C GLY A 35 -17.95 -6.89 -5.05
N GLY A 36 -18.18 -5.68 -4.55
CA GLY A 36 -19.52 -5.16 -4.28
C GLY A 36 -20.33 -4.94 -5.57
N PRO A 37 -21.66 -4.73 -5.48
CA PRO A 37 -22.50 -4.48 -6.62
C PRO A 37 -22.01 -3.26 -7.42
N PRO A 38 -22.23 -3.22 -8.75
CA PRO A 38 -21.83 -2.08 -9.58
C PRO A 38 -22.47 -0.79 -9.07
N ALA A 39 -21.78 0.32 -9.25
CA ALA A 39 -22.27 1.63 -8.81
C ALA A 39 -23.71 1.88 -9.32
N PRO A 40 -24.62 2.36 -8.46
CA PRO A 40 -25.98 2.75 -8.90
C PRO A 40 -25.90 3.80 -10.00
N ARG A 41 -26.86 3.76 -10.89
CA ARG A 41 -26.99 4.81 -11.91
C ARG A 41 -27.31 6.14 -11.23
N GLN A 42 -26.96 7.26 -11.88
CA GLN A 42 -27.19 8.60 -11.33
C GLN A 42 -28.62 8.74 -10.78
N GLY A 43 -28.75 8.94 -9.45
CA GLY A 43 -30.03 9.15 -8.76
C GLY A 43 -30.47 8.06 -7.79
N GLU A 44 -29.74 6.92 -7.72
CA GLU A 44 -30.01 5.86 -6.76
C GLU A 44 -29.01 5.96 -5.59
N THR A 45 -29.52 6.20 -4.38
CA THR A 45 -28.72 6.12 -3.13
C THR A 45 -28.81 4.69 -2.63
N GLU A 46 -27.77 3.89 -2.87
CA GLU A 46 -27.57 2.64 -2.12
C GLU A 46 -26.58 2.86 -1.00
N ASP A 47 -26.98 2.43 0.20
CA ASP A 47 -26.16 2.31 1.41
C ASP A 47 -25.16 1.13 1.25
N GLY A 48 -24.26 1.19 0.28
CA GLY A 48 -23.13 0.27 0.19
C GLY A 48 -21.99 0.77 1.08
N GLU A 49 -21.23 -0.17 1.64
CA GLU A 49 -20.01 0.15 2.40
C GLU A 49 -19.09 1.05 1.57
N GLN A 50 -19.03 2.31 1.95
CA GLN A 50 -18.27 3.34 1.24
C GLN A 50 -17.14 3.82 2.16
N SER A 51 -15.95 3.86 1.62
CA SER A 51 -14.81 4.55 2.24
C SER A 51 -14.49 5.81 1.45
N VAL A 52 -13.94 6.81 2.10
CA VAL A 52 -13.50 8.06 1.45
C VAL A 52 -12.00 8.20 1.65
N LEU A 53 -11.27 8.36 0.55
CA LEU A 53 -9.87 8.72 0.59
C LEU A 53 -9.75 10.22 0.35
N VAL A 54 -9.19 10.92 1.32
CA VAL A 54 -8.89 12.36 1.22
C VAL A 54 -7.39 12.53 1.01
N VAL A 55 -7.01 13.29 0.00
CA VAL A 55 -5.62 13.63 -0.30
C VAL A 55 -5.45 15.14 -0.24
N SER A 56 -4.49 15.61 0.54
CA SER A 56 -4.09 17.01 0.62
C SER A 56 -2.57 17.15 0.63
N THR A 57 -2.04 18.17 -0.04
CA THR A 57 -0.61 18.48 -0.07
C THR A 57 -0.35 19.74 0.75
N GLU A 58 0.36 19.58 1.87
CA GLU A 58 0.71 20.67 2.77
C GLU A 58 2.14 21.16 2.49
N GLY A 59 2.38 22.43 2.70
CA GLY A 59 3.74 23.02 2.55
C GLY A 59 4.25 23.09 1.11
N ALA A 60 3.43 22.74 0.10
CA ALA A 60 3.82 22.93 -1.29
C ALA A 60 3.70 24.42 -1.66
N PRO A 61 4.68 24.97 -2.40
CA PRO A 61 4.51 26.30 -2.98
C PRO A 61 3.27 26.28 -3.89
N ALA A 62 2.36 27.24 -3.69
CA ALA A 62 1.15 27.35 -4.50
C ALA A 62 1.50 27.25 -6.00
N PRO A 63 0.79 26.41 -6.78
CA PRO A 63 1.08 26.23 -8.20
C PRO A 63 1.00 27.59 -8.86
N GLY A 64 2.17 28.13 -9.26
CA GLY A 64 2.27 29.44 -9.85
C GLY A 64 1.38 29.48 -11.09
N ARG A 65 0.30 30.27 -11.07
CA ARG A 65 -0.46 30.57 -12.29
C ARG A 65 0.55 30.94 -13.36
N ARG A 66 0.68 30.11 -14.40
CA ARG A 66 1.54 30.38 -15.56
C ARG A 66 1.08 31.70 -16.22
N ARG A 67 1.47 32.83 -15.61
CA ARG A 67 1.45 34.10 -16.33
C ARG A 67 2.60 34.02 -17.34
N ARG A 68 2.27 34.10 -18.64
CA ARG A 68 3.25 34.36 -19.71
C ARG A 68 4.10 35.51 -19.27
N ARG A 69 5.28 35.25 -18.75
CA ARG A 69 6.27 36.27 -18.34
C ARG A 69 7.29 36.44 -19.42
N ARG A 70 7.51 37.74 -19.75
CA ARG A 70 8.72 38.23 -20.42
C ARG A 70 9.95 37.82 -19.62
N PRO A 71 11.11 37.57 -20.29
CA PRO A 71 12.35 37.21 -19.58
C PRO A 71 12.80 38.38 -18.71
N ARG A 72 12.82 38.14 -17.41
CA ARG A 72 13.40 39.08 -16.44
C ARG A 72 14.46 38.34 -15.65
N GLN A 73 15.58 39.04 -15.41
CA GLN A 73 16.79 38.62 -14.72
C GLN A 73 16.52 37.65 -13.56
N SER A 74 17.33 36.60 -13.47
CA SER A 74 17.33 35.58 -12.44
C SER A 74 17.33 36.18 -11.05
N LYS A 75 16.18 36.16 -10.39
CA LYS A 75 16.12 36.32 -8.94
C LYS A 75 16.68 35.04 -8.32
N PRO A 76 17.49 35.10 -7.25
CA PRO A 76 17.90 33.89 -6.57
C PRO A 76 16.66 33.08 -6.23
N GLU A 77 16.73 31.77 -6.52
CA GLU A 77 15.70 30.80 -6.21
C GLU A 77 15.47 30.87 -4.69
N ALA A 78 14.27 31.20 -4.26
CA ALA A 78 13.95 31.18 -2.85
C ALA A 78 14.09 29.73 -2.39
N GLU A 79 14.90 29.49 -1.37
CA GLU A 79 14.97 28.18 -0.71
C GLU A 79 13.54 27.75 -0.35
N PRO A 80 13.15 26.51 -0.63
CA PRO A 80 11.83 26.02 -0.24
C PRO A 80 11.74 26.04 1.28
N ASP A 81 10.86 26.87 1.82
CA ASP A 81 10.65 27.02 3.28
C ASP A 81 10.19 25.73 3.97
N SER A 82 9.69 24.74 3.21
CA SER A 82 9.31 23.41 3.70
C SER A 82 9.26 22.39 2.56
N LEU A 83 9.59 21.14 2.88
CA LEU A 83 9.33 20.04 1.97
C LEU A 83 7.81 19.82 1.91
N PRO A 84 7.23 19.57 0.72
CA PRO A 84 5.83 19.22 0.62
C PRO A 84 5.56 17.93 1.41
N LEU A 85 4.43 17.89 2.10
CA LEU A 85 3.93 16.74 2.82
C LEU A 85 2.59 16.34 2.20
N ALA A 86 2.50 15.12 1.70
CA ALA A 86 1.22 14.59 1.24
C ALA A 86 0.52 13.90 2.41
N ARG A 87 -0.62 14.44 2.81
CA ARG A 87 -1.52 13.85 3.81
C ARG A 87 -2.58 13.04 3.11
N VAL A 88 -2.72 11.78 3.49
CA VAL A 88 -3.71 10.85 2.96
C VAL A 88 -4.54 10.33 4.12
N THR A 89 -5.86 10.58 4.10
CA THR A 89 -6.79 10.15 5.13
C THR A 89 -7.78 9.14 4.54
N ALA A 90 -7.73 7.89 5.01
CA ALA A 90 -8.67 6.83 4.69
C ALA A 90 -9.80 6.84 5.73
N VAL A 91 -10.98 7.29 5.34
CA VAL A 91 -12.15 7.49 6.22
C VAL A 91 -13.09 6.31 6.08
N ARG A 92 -13.48 5.68 7.20
CA ARG A 92 -14.48 4.60 7.31
C ARG A 92 -15.89 5.20 7.30
N ALA A 93 -16.36 5.65 6.14
CA ALA A 93 -17.62 6.38 6.02
C ALA A 93 -18.87 5.49 6.21
N PHE A 94 -18.70 4.16 6.12
CA PHE A 94 -19.78 3.17 6.29
C PHE A 94 -20.14 2.88 7.76
N GLU A 95 -19.29 3.26 8.72
CA GLU A 95 -19.49 3.04 10.15
C GLU A 95 -19.44 4.38 10.94
N PRO A 96 -20.45 5.26 10.80
CA PRO A 96 -20.47 6.48 11.58
C PRO A 96 -20.80 6.17 13.06
N PHE A 97 -20.08 6.81 13.97
CA PHE A 97 -20.35 6.71 15.39
C PHE A 97 -21.62 7.46 15.80
N ALA A 98 -22.37 6.90 16.74
CA ALA A 98 -23.57 7.54 17.28
C ALA A 98 -23.27 8.77 18.15
N GLY A 99 -22.03 8.91 18.65
CA GLY A 99 -21.59 10.06 19.45
C GLY A 99 -20.12 10.00 19.85
N GLY A 100 -19.65 11.06 20.52
CA GLY A 100 -18.25 11.21 20.90
C GLY A 100 -17.73 10.15 21.88
N GLU A 101 -18.57 9.66 22.80
CA GLU A 101 -18.19 8.60 23.74
C GLU A 101 -17.94 7.26 23.03
N GLU A 102 -18.73 6.95 22.02
CA GLU A 102 -18.54 5.75 21.21
C GLU A 102 -17.25 5.87 20.38
N ALA A 103 -17.04 7.00 19.73
CA ALA A 103 -15.84 7.28 18.95
C ALA A 103 -14.57 7.21 19.81
N ALA A 104 -14.59 7.76 21.02
CA ALA A 104 -13.47 7.70 21.95
C ALA A 104 -13.17 6.27 22.40
N ARG A 105 -14.20 5.48 22.75
CA ARG A 105 -14.04 4.05 23.10
C ARG A 105 -13.49 3.24 21.93
N TRP A 106 -13.96 3.53 20.72
CA TRP A 106 -13.41 2.90 19.52
C TRP A 106 -11.92 3.23 19.33
N LEU A 107 -11.53 4.50 19.49
CA LEU A 107 -10.14 4.91 19.37
C LEU A 107 -9.25 4.23 20.42
N ASP A 108 -9.71 4.13 21.67
CA ASP A 108 -9.01 3.40 22.72
C ASP A 108 -8.79 1.94 22.31
N ALA A 109 -9.84 1.24 21.92
CA ALA A 109 -9.75 -0.17 21.48
C ALA A 109 -8.91 -0.36 20.23
N ALA A 110 -9.04 0.54 19.24
CA ALA A 110 -8.31 0.51 17.98
C ALA A 110 -6.79 0.70 18.14
N THR A 111 -6.37 1.34 19.23
CA THR A 111 -4.95 1.66 19.50
C THR A 111 -4.36 0.90 20.68
N GLU A 112 -5.11 0.00 21.31
CA GLU A 112 -4.65 -0.81 22.45
C GLU A 112 -3.83 -2.03 22.00
N ALA A 113 -4.25 -2.71 20.93
CA ALA A 113 -3.63 -3.93 20.43
C ALA A 113 -2.88 -3.69 19.11
N GLU A 114 -1.64 -4.16 19.04
CA GLU A 114 -0.78 -4.04 17.83
C GLU A 114 -1.45 -4.68 16.61
N ASP A 115 -2.04 -5.87 16.75
CA ASP A 115 -2.75 -6.55 15.67
C ASP A 115 -3.92 -5.73 15.10
N THR A 116 -4.62 -4.96 15.96
CA THR A 116 -5.74 -4.09 15.54
C THR A 116 -5.20 -2.88 14.77
N ILE A 117 -4.10 -2.30 15.23
CA ILE A 117 -3.41 -1.22 14.54
C ILE A 117 -2.99 -1.67 13.16
N ASP A 118 -2.35 -2.83 13.05
CA ASP A 118 -1.87 -3.38 11.78
C ASP A 118 -3.01 -3.58 10.78
N VAL A 119 -4.12 -4.17 11.21
CA VAL A 119 -5.30 -4.38 10.34
C VAL A 119 -5.83 -3.05 9.81
N LEU A 120 -6.03 -2.04 10.66
CA LEU A 120 -6.56 -0.75 10.25
C LEU A 120 -5.60 0.00 9.32
N VAL A 121 -4.30 -0.06 9.61
CA VAL A 121 -3.25 0.56 8.79
C VAL A 121 -3.18 -0.11 7.43
N ASP A 122 -3.24 -1.44 7.36
CA ASP A 122 -3.23 -2.19 6.11
C ASP A 122 -4.47 -1.91 5.25
N GLU A 123 -5.67 -1.83 5.86
CA GLU A 123 -6.90 -1.41 5.16
C GLU A 123 -6.76 -0.02 4.53
N GLY A 124 -6.26 0.95 5.31
CA GLY A 124 -6.02 2.31 4.83
C GLY A 124 -4.98 2.38 3.70
N ALA A 125 -3.90 1.63 3.82
CA ALA A 125 -2.86 1.53 2.80
C ALA A 125 -3.35 0.83 1.53
N ALA A 126 -4.16 -0.22 1.66
CA ALA A 126 -4.78 -0.90 0.53
C ALA A 126 -5.70 0.05 -0.25
N LEU A 127 -6.49 0.88 0.44
CA LEU A 127 -7.33 1.90 -0.19
C LEU A 127 -6.50 2.92 -0.97
N LEU A 128 -5.42 3.46 -0.39
CA LEU A 128 -4.49 4.34 -1.08
C LEU A 128 -3.89 3.67 -2.31
N ASN A 129 -3.37 2.46 -2.17
CA ASN A 129 -2.70 1.73 -3.24
C ASN A 129 -3.66 1.35 -4.37
N ARG A 130 -4.93 1.09 -4.07
CA ARG A 130 -5.98 0.90 -5.07
C ARG A 130 -6.23 2.19 -5.87
N ALA A 131 -6.25 3.35 -5.21
CA ALA A 131 -6.40 4.64 -5.89
C ALA A 131 -5.16 4.97 -6.76
N LEU A 132 -3.94 4.70 -6.27
CA LEU A 132 -2.70 4.86 -7.05
C LEU A 132 -2.67 3.96 -8.28
N HIS A 133 -3.11 2.71 -8.14
CA HIS A 133 -3.22 1.80 -9.28
C HIS A 133 -4.25 2.28 -10.30
N ALA A 134 -5.40 2.77 -9.83
CA ALA A 134 -6.45 3.28 -10.72
C ALA A 134 -5.97 4.49 -11.52
N ILE A 135 -5.26 5.44 -10.90
CA ILE A 135 -4.74 6.61 -11.63
C ILE A 135 -3.60 6.21 -12.58
N ALA A 136 -2.73 5.27 -12.18
CA ALA A 136 -1.70 4.72 -13.06
C ALA A 136 -2.32 4.14 -14.34
N ALA A 137 -3.34 3.30 -14.19
CA ALA A 137 -4.05 2.71 -15.31
C ALA A 137 -4.78 3.75 -16.17
N ALA A 138 -5.44 4.72 -15.53
CA ALA A 138 -6.19 5.77 -16.24
C ALA A 138 -5.28 6.75 -16.99
N SER A 139 -4.11 7.07 -16.46
CA SER A 139 -3.13 7.98 -17.08
C SER A 139 -2.13 7.28 -18.00
N GLY A 140 -2.04 5.94 -17.93
CA GLY A 140 -0.98 5.18 -18.61
C GLY A 140 0.40 5.47 -18.05
N ASP A 141 0.52 5.88 -16.77
CA ASP A 141 1.79 6.21 -16.14
C ASP A 141 2.42 4.96 -15.49
N PRO A 142 3.51 4.41 -16.06
CA PRO A 142 4.18 3.23 -15.52
C PRO A 142 5.03 3.53 -14.27
N TYR A 143 5.23 4.80 -13.92
CA TYR A 143 6.06 5.23 -12.79
C TYR A 143 5.27 5.44 -11.50
N MET A 144 3.95 5.29 -11.54
CA MET A 144 3.13 5.31 -10.35
C MET A 144 3.32 4.03 -9.53
N HIS A 145 3.74 4.16 -8.28
CA HIS A 145 4.07 3.02 -7.43
C HIS A 145 3.21 3.01 -6.16
N SER A 146 2.95 1.80 -5.66
CA SER A 146 2.33 1.58 -4.36
C SER A 146 3.18 2.18 -3.23
N ARG A 147 2.51 2.60 -2.16
CA ARG A 147 3.14 3.14 -0.94
C ARG A 147 2.98 2.14 0.19
N SER A 148 4.10 1.87 0.87
CA SER A 148 4.08 1.10 2.11
C SER A 148 3.79 2.01 3.30
N PRO A 149 3.02 1.57 4.31
CA PRO A 149 2.80 2.32 5.54
C PRO A 149 4.09 2.76 6.23
N GLU A 150 5.14 1.92 6.22
CA GLU A 150 6.43 2.21 6.84
C GLU A 150 7.19 3.35 6.14
N SER A 151 6.82 3.70 4.92
CA SER A 151 7.38 4.85 4.20
C SER A 151 6.75 6.18 4.62
N ALA A 152 5.67 6.16 5.39
CA ALA A 152 5.07 7.35 5.95
C ALA A 152 5.95 7.95 7.06
N VAL A 153 6.00 9.28 7.10
CA VAL A 153 6.67 10.04 8.18
C VAL A 153 5.90 9.90 9.49
N ALA A 154 4.57 9.84 9.39
CA ALA A 154 3.67 9.64 10.51
C ALA A 154 2.43 8.88 10.06
N VAL A 155 1.92 8.02 10.95
CA VAL A 155 0.63 7.34 10.78
C VAL A 155 -0.21 7.60 12.02
N ARG A 156 -1.50 7.92 11.81
CA ARG A 156 -2.44 8.21 12.89
C ARG A 156 -3.72 7.40 12.69
N ILE A 157 -4.29 6.96 13.80
CA ILE A 157 -5.65 6.46 13.90
C ILE A 157 -6.43 7.46 14.71
N GLY A 158 -7.63 7.84 14.26
CA GLY A 158 -8.41 8.85 14.94
C GLY A 158 -9.85 8.92 14.47
N TYR A 159 -10.57 9.90 14.99
CA TYR A 159 -11.94 10.20 14.56
C TYR A 159 -12.20 11.71 14.48
N GLY A 160 -13.16 12.08 13.68
CA GLY A 160 -13.60 13.47 13.54
C GLY A 160 -14.96 13.59 12.88
N SER A 161 -15.49 14.81 12.87
CA SER A 161 -16.71 15.11 12.14
C SER A 161 -16.49 14.95 10.64
N GLY A 162 -17.58 14.73 9.90
CA GLY A 162 -17.49 14.56 8.43
C GLY A 162 -16.77 15.72 7.75
N GLN A 163 -16.94 16.95 8.25
CA GLN A 163 -16.22 18.10 7.71
C GLN A 163 -14.74 18.08 8.04
N GLN A 164 -14.39 17.78 9.31
CA GLN A 164 -12.99 17.70 9.75
C GLN A 164 -12.22 16.64 8.96
N VAL A 165 -12.72 15.39 8.91
CA VAL A 165 -12.02 14.32 8.19
C VAL A 165 -11.93 14.58 6.70
N ALA A 166 -12.91 15.30 6.13
CA ALA A 166 -12.90 15.72 4.73
C ALA A 166 -11.85 16.80 4.42
N ASP A 167 -11.38 17.52 5.43
CA ASP A 167 -10.32 18.53 5.32
C ASP A 167 -8.96 18.00 5.86
N GLY A 168 -8.91 16.70 6.22
CA GLY A 168 -7.70 16.07 6.78
C GLY A 168 -7.46 16.41 8.26
N GLU A 169 -8.46 16.96 8.93
CA GLU A 169 -8.45 17.31 10.36
C GLU A 169 -9.19 16.25 11.18
N TRP A 170 -9.17 16.38 12.50
CA TRP A 170 -9.77 15.43 13.44
C TRP A 170 -10.21 16.07 14.73
N THR A 171 -11.06 15.36 15.47
CA THR A 171 -11.43 15.68 16.86
C THR A 171 -10.39 15.11 17.83
N ASP A 172 -10.02 13.84 17.66
CA ASP A 172 -8.97 13.16 18.42
C ASP A 172 -8.26 12.14 17.54
N ALA A 173 -6.92 12.02 17.71
CA ALA A 173 -6.10 11.07 16.96
C ALA A 173 -4.85 10.67 17.74
N ARG A 174 -4.42 9.44 17.57
CA ARG A 174 -3.20 8.90 18.17
C ARG A 174 -2.20 8.53 17.09
N LEU A 175 -0.95 8.91 17.34
CA LEU A 175 0.18 8.48 16.52
C LEU A 175 0.42 6.99 16.81
N VAL A 176 0.56 6.17 15.74
CA VAL A 176 0.85 4.77 15.86
C VAL A 176 2.20 4.43 15.20
N ASP A 177 2.92 3.48 15.77
CA ASP A 177 4.19 3.03 15.23
C ASP A 177 3.95 1.82 14.31
N VAL A 178 4.11 2.03 13.01
CA VAL A 178 3.97 1.00 11.97
C VAL A 178 5.29 0.35 11.58
N ARG A 179 6.39 0.75 12.21
CA ARG A 179 7.74 0.26 11.88
C ARG A 179 8.08 -1.08 12.54
N GLY A 180 7.08 -1.78 13.06
CA GLY A 180 7.20 -3.09 13.68
C GLY A 180 8.02 -3.05 14.98
N GLY A 181 7.39 -3.33 16.11
CA GLY A 181 7.95 -3.25 17.48
C GLY A 181 9.14 -4.15 17.79
N THR A 182 9.70 -4.86 16.84
CA THR A 182 11.00 -5.48 16.99
C THR A 182 12.07 -4.44 16.68
N ARG A 183 12.80 -4.01 17.72
CA ARG A 183 14.09 -3.29 17.58
C ARG A 183 14.94 -4.08 16.58
N ARG A 184 14.81 -3.77 15.28
CA ARG A 184 15.75 -4.25 14.27
C ARG A 184 17.14 -3.84 14.74
N ARG A 185 18.04 -4.81 14.93
CA ARG A 185 19.41 -4.49 15.25
C ARG A 185 19.98 -3.64 14.12
N ARG A 186 20.73 -2.61 14.46
CA ARG A 186 21.38 -1.71 13.47
C ARG A 186 22.11 -2.46 12.35
N SER A 187 22.59 -3.67 12.65
CA SER A 187 23.17 -4.60 11.66
C SER A 187 22.15 -5.07 10.61
N ASP A 188 20.88 -5.24 10.99
CA ASP A 188 19.86 -5.73 10.07
C ASP A 188 19.39 -4.61 9.11
N ASP A 189 19.50 -3.35 9.52
CA ASP A 189 19.22 -2.18 8.67
C ASP A 189 20.37 -1.88 7.68
N LEU A 190 21.60 -2.30 7.98
CA LEU A 190 22.76 -2.06 7.12
C LEU A 190 22.88 -3.06 5.96
N ARG A 191 22.45 -4.31 6.16
CA ARG A 191 22.54 -5.36 5.13
C ARG A 191 21.89 -5.01 3.80
N PRO A 192 20.66 -4.43 3.77
CA PRO A 192 20.07 -3.97 2.53
C PRO A 192 20.90 -2.89 1.82
N LEU A 193 21.51 -1.97 2.58
CA LEU A 193 22.36 -0.91 2.03
C LEU A 193 23.66 -1.42 1.44
N GLU A 194 24.28 -2.44 2.06
CA GLU A 194 25.47 -3.11 1.52
C GLU A 194 25.16 -3.78 0.19
N ARG A 195 24.00 -4.46 0.09
CA ARG A 195 23.55 -5.06 -1.16
C ARG A 195 23.24 -4.01 -2.24
N VAL A 196 22.58 -2.90 -1.86
CA VAL A 196 22.37 -1.77 -2.78
C VAL A 196 23.71 -1.28 -3.33
N ALA A 197 24.72 -1.10 -2.49
CA ALA A 197 26.05 -0.69 -2.93
C ALA A 197 26.74 -1.75 -3.82
N ALA A 198 26.53 -3.03 -3.57
CA ALA A 198 27.04 -4.11 -4.42
C ALA A 198 26.39 -4.11 -5.81
N VAL A 199 25.05 -3.95 -5.87
CA VAL A 199 24.29 -3.87 -7.12
C VAL A 199 24.67 -2.63 -7.93
N LEU A 200 24.69 -1.44 -7.30
CA LEU A 200 25.09 -0.21 -7.96
C LEU A 200 26.56 -0.23 -8.42
N GLY A 201 27.42 -0.90 -7.67
CA GLY A 201 28.82 -1.12 -8.02
C GLY A 201 29.06 -2.23 -9.06
N GLY A 202 28.00 -2.88 -9.58
CA GLY A 202 28.09 -3.95 -10.58
C GLY A 202 28.68 -5.27 -10.07
N ARG A 203 28.84 -5.42 -8.76
CA ARG A 203 29.36 -6.64 -8.10
C ARG A 203 28.28 -7.70 -7.91
N GLU A 204 27.04 -7.30 -7.84
CA GLU A 204 25.86 -8.16 -7.70
C GLU A 204 24.79 -7.77 -8.72
N ARG A 205 23.91 -8.70 -9.04
CA ARG A 205 22.73 -8.48 -9.90
C ARG A 205 21.48 -8.86 -9.13
N ILE A 206 20.39 -8.15 -9.40
CA ILE A 206 19.06 -8.55 -8.94
C ILE A 206 18.56 -9.61 -9.92
N ASP A 207 18.22 -10.77 -9.39
CA ASP A 207 17.67 -11.87 -10.18
C ASP A 207 16.24 -11.51 -10.66
N THR A 208 15.85 -12.01 -11.82
CA THR A 208 14.52 -11.76 -12.39
C THR A 208 13.42 -12.30 -11.49
N SER A 209 13.64 -13.48 -10.90
CA SER A 209 12.71 -14.08 -9.95
C SER A 209 12.45 -13.19 -8.73
N GLU A 210 13.48 -12.56 -8.16
CA GLU A 210 13.31 -11.63 -7.04
C GLU A 210 12.37 -10.48 -7.41
N THR A 211 12.58 -9.87 -8.57
CA THR A 211 11.75 -8.76 -9.03
C THR A 211 10.30 -9.19 -9.23
N LEU A 212 10.06 -10.36 -9.81
CA LEU A 212 8.71 -10.86 -10.10
C LEU A 212 7.98 -11.29 -8.83
N ILE A 213 8.67 -11.94 -7.88
CA ILE A 213 8.07 -12.33 -6.60
C ILE A 213 7.75 -11.11 -5.75
N LEU A 214 8.60 -10.08 -5.72
CA LEU A 214 8.31 -8.81 -5.05
C LEU A 214 7.09 -8.10 -5.64
N ARG A 215 6.92 -8.14 -6.96
CA ARG A 215 5.73 -7.59 -7.63
C ARG A 215 4.48 -8.41 -7.28
N ALA A 216 4.58 -9.74 -7.30
CA ALA A 216 3.49 -10.61 -6.91
C ALA A 216 3.04 -10.34 -5.45
N ARG A 217 3.99 -10.12 -4.54
CA ARG A 217 3.70 -9.72 -3.15
C ARG A 217 2.97 -8.38 -3.12
N THR A 218 3.49 -7.37 -3.80
CA THR A 218 2.87 -6.03 -3.85
C THR A 218 1.45 -6.08 -4.41
N ASP A 219 1.21 -6.90 -5.44
CA ASP A 219 -0.12 -7.07 -6.02
C ASP A 219 -1.06 -7.80 -5.06
N LEU A 220 -0.58 -8.83 -4.36
CA LEU A 220 -1.35 -9.55 -3.36
C LEU A 220 -1.76 -8.65 -2.20
N ASP A 221 -0.82 -7.88 -1.63
CA ASP A 221 -1.06 -6.97 -0.50
C ASP A 221 -2.00 -5.82 -0.90
N ALA A 222 -2.06 -5.48 -2.18
CA ALA A 222 -3.01 -4.50 -2.74
C ALA A 222 -4.35 -5.10 -3.19
N GLY A 223 -4.62 -6.39 -2.89
CA GLY A 223 -5.85 -7.09 -3.29
C GLY A 223 -5.97 -7.40 -4.78
N ARG A 224 -4.89 -7.27 -5.55
CA ARG A 224 -4.83 -7.59 -6.99
C ARG A 224 -4.43 -9.05 -7.20
N ILE A 225 -5.32 -9.95 -6.80
CA ILE A 225 -5.02 -11.40 -6.73
C ILE A 225 -4.71 -11.97 -8.12
N ARG A 226 -5.37 -11.48 -9.18
CA ARG A 226 -5.15 -11.94 -10.56
C ARG A 226 -3.74 -11.62 -11.03
N GLU A 227 -3.29 -10.40 -10.84
CA GLU A 227 -1.96 -9.92 -11.17
C GLU A 227 -0.91 -10.66 -10.35
N ALA A 228 -1.16 -10.85 -9.05
CA ALA A 228 -0.29 -11.59 -8.14
C ALA A 228 -0.08 -13.04 -8.62
N ALA A 229 -1.15 -13.76 -8.97
CA ALA A 229 -1.07 -15.15 -9.46
C ALA A 229 -0.32 -15.28 -10.78
N LEU A 230 -0.54 -14.33 -11.70
CA LEU A 230 0.17 -14.29 -12.99
C LEU A 230 1.67 -14.03 -12.81
N GLN A 231 2.03 -13.05 -11.99
CA GLN A 231 3.42 -12.73 -11.69
C GLN A 231 4.12 -13.83 -10.91
N LEU A 232 3.42 -14.45 -9.94
CA LEU A 232 3.93 -15.59 -9.19
C LEU A 232 4.33 -16.74 -10.11
N ARG A 233 3.47 -17.11 -11.08
CA ARG A 233 3.80 -18.18 -12.03
C ARG A 233 5.11 -17.91 -12.77
N VAL A 234 5.24 -16.72 -13.37
CA VAL A 234 6.44 -16.38 -14.12
C VAL A 234 7.66 -16.24 -13.20
N GLY A 235 7.47 -15.68 -12.00
CA GLY A 235 8.50 -15.56 -10.98
C GLY A 235 9.00 -16.92 -10.49
N LEU A 236 8.11 -17.90 -10.30
CA LEU A 236 8.47 -19.25 -9.89
C LEU A 236 9.24 -19.99 -10.99
N GLU A 237 8.82 -19.86 -12.25
CA GLU A 237 9.57 -20.44 -13.38
C GLU A 237 10.99 -19.84 -13.48
N ALA A 238 11.12 -18.53 -13.36
CA ALA A 238 12.41 -17.85 -13.33
C ALA A 238 13.26 -18.34 -12.15
N LEU A 239 12.68 -18.48 -10.96
CA LEU A 239 13.36 -18.96 -9.77
C LEU A 239 13.91 -20.38 -9.95
N LEU A 240 13.12 -21.30 -10.50
CA LEU A 240 13.56 -22.66 -10.79
C LEU A 240 14.73 -22.70 -11.77
N ILE A 241 14.72 -21.86 -12.81
CA ILE A 241 15.81 -21.76 -13.79
C ILE A 241 17.07 -21.18 -13.12
N GLU A 242 16.94 -20.10 -12.36
CA GLU A 242 18.05 -19.44 -11.69
C GLU A 242 18.68 -20.29 -10.57
N LEU A 243 17.85 -21.12 -9.92
CA LEU A 243 18.30 -22.10 -8.92
C LEU A 243 19.09 -23.23 -9.56
N SER A 244 18.74 -23.68 -10.77
CA SER A 244 19.39 -24.82 -11.43
C SER A 244 20.90 -24.63 -11.65
N GLY A 245 21.40 -23.39 -11.56
CA GLY A 245 22.83 -23.06 -11.62
C GLY A 245 23.55 -23.01 -10.28
N ALA A 246 22.87 -23.24 -9.14
CA ALA A 246 23.40 -23.03 -7.79
C ALA A 246 23.73 -24.37 -7.07
N LEU A 247 24.47 -25.23 -7.70
CA LEU A 247 24.66 -26.65 -7.35
C LEU A 247 25.31 -26.97 -5.98
N ASN A 248 25.77 -26.00 -5.20
CA ASN A 248 26.48 -26.25 -3.94
C ASN A 248 25.91 -25.54 -2.70
N ASP A 249 24.73 -24.95 -2.80
CA ASP A 249 24.12 -24.25 -1.68
C ASP A 249 23.46 -25.26 -0.72
N PRO A 250 23.69 -25.20 0.60
CA PRO A 250 23.02 -26.07 1.57
C PRO A 250 21.49 -25.94 1.48
N GLY A 251 20.79 -27.06 1.40
CA GLY A 251 19.32 -27.10 1.26
C GLY A 251 18.80 -26.78 -0.14
N HIS A 252 19.67 -26.68 -1.14
CA HIS A 252 19.30 -26.42 -2.53
C HIS A 252 18.36 -27.49 -3.09
N ASP A 253 18.68 -28.78 -2.89
CA ASP A 253 17.89 -29.89 -3.43
C ASP A 253 16.48 -29.92 -2.80
N GLU A 254 16.37 -29.59 -1.51
CA GLU A 254 15.09 -29.51 -0.81
C GLU A 254 14.25 -28.35 -1.34
N ASP A 255 14.85 -27.17 -1.56
CA ASP A 255 14.16 -26.02 -2.15
C ASP A 255 13.67 -26.33 -3.56
N MET A 256 14.51 -26.92 -4.38
CA MET A 256 14.16 -27.32 -5.74
C MET A 256 13.00 -28.33 -5.75
N ALA A 257 13.05 -29.33 -4.89
CA ALA A 257 12.02 -30.36 -4.81
C ALA A 257 10.65 -29.72 -4.44
N VAL A 258 10.61 -28.90 -3.40
CA VAL A 258 9.37 -28.23 -2.95
C VAL A 258 8.83 -27.27 -4.00
N LEU A 259 9.69 -26.47 -4.64
CA LEU A 259 9.24 -25.57 -5.70
C LEU A 259 8.74 -26.29 -6.93
N GLN A 260 9.39 -27.41 -7.33
CA GLN A 260 8.95 -28.24 -8.43
C GLN A 260 7.61 -28.91 -8.16
N GLU A 261 7.39 -29.43 -6.95
CA GLU A 261 6.10 -30.01 -6.53
C GLU A 261 4.96 -28.98 -6.66
N ARG A 262 5.20 -27.74 -6.24
CA ARG A 262 4.19 -26.69 -6.22
C ARG A 262 4.05 -25.92 -7.55
N ARG A 263 4.89 -26.20 -8.53
CA ARG A 263 4.89 -25.57 -9.87
C ARG A 263 3.55 -25.70 -10.59
N GLY A 264 2.95 -26.90 -10.55
CA GLY A 264 1.66 -27.17 -11.16
C GLY A 264 0.55 -26.28 -10.60
N GLU A 265 0.53 -26.09 -9.29
CA GLU A 265 -0.43 -25.26 -8.59
C GLU A 265 -0.34 -23.78 -9.01
N ALA A 266 0.87 -23.22 -9.12
CA ALA A 266 1.06 -21.85 -9.62
C ALA A 266 0.52 -21.70 -11.07
N GLY A 267 0.66 -22.75 -11.89
CA GLY A 267 0.07 -22.82 -13.23
C GLY A 267 -1.45 -22.81 -13.24
N GLU A 268 -2.08 -23.57 -12.34
CA GLU A 268 -3.54 -23.59 -12.17
C GLU A 268 -4.08 -22.23 -11.73
N LEU A 269 -3.48 -21.63 -10.70
CA LEU A 269 -3.86 -20.31 -10.20
C LEU A 269 -3.76 -19.23 -11.29
N ALA A 270 -2.70 -19.24 -12.08
CA ALA A 270 -2.54 -18.32 -13.21
C ALA A 270 -3.62 -18.53 -14.30
N ASN A 271 -3.99 -19.78 -14.58
CA ASN A 271 -5.06 -20.09 -15.52
C ASN A 271 -6.44 -19.62 -15.02
N LEU A 272 -6.75 -19.81 -13.72
CA LEU A 272 -7.96 -19.26 -13.08
C LEU A 272 -7.96 -17.73 -13.15
N ALA A 273 -6.80 -17.09 -12.88
CA ALA A 273 -6.63 -15.64 -12.99
C ALA A 273 -6.96 -15.10 -14.40
N LEU A 274 -6.49 -15.79 -15.44
CA LEU A 274 -6.77 -15.42 -16.85
C LEU A 274 -8.26 -15.50 -17.18
N ARG A 275 -8.98 -16.46 -16.59
CA ARG A 275 -10.43 -16.63 -16.79
C ARG A 275 -11.28 -15.67 -15.95
N GLY A 276 -10.71 -15.06 -14.91
CA GLY A 276 -11.42 -14.24 -13.95
C GLY A 276 -12.19 -15.05 -12.88
N GLU A 277 -11.78 -16.30 -12.64
CA GLU A 277 -12.44 -17.28 -11.79
C GLU A 277 -11.72 -17.47 -10.44
N LEU A 278 -11.11 -16.42 -9.88
CA LEU A 278 -10.42 -16.49 -8.60
C LEU A 278 -11.40 -16.33 -7.44
N GLU A 279 -11.46 -17.34 -6.61
CA GLU A 279 -12.20 -17.35 -5.34
C GLU A 279 -11.26 -17.10 -4.16
N ALA A 280 -11.81 -16.89 -2.95
CA ALA A 280 -11.05 -16.65 -1.72
C ALA A 280 -9.97 -17.72 -1.43
N GLU A 281 -10.25 -18.96 -1.77
CA GLU A 281 -9.29 -20.07 -1.65
C GLU A 281 -8.06 -19.87 -2.56
N ALA A 282 -8.24 -19.32 -3.75
CA ALA A 282 -7.14 -19.03 -4.66
C ALA A 282 -6.23 -17.92 -4.12
N GLU A 283 -6.77 -16.94 -3.40
CA GLU A 283 -5.97 -15.94 -2.71
C GLU A 283 -5.06 -16.57 -1.67
N ARG A 284 -5.60 -17.41 -0.79
CA ARG A 284 -4.84 -18.11 0.24
C ARG A 284 -3.71 -18.95 -0.37
N ARG A 285 -4.00 -19.72 -1.39
CA ARG A 285 -3.02 -20.55 -2.11
C ARG A 285 -1.93 -19.70 -2.78
N THR A 286 -2.30 -18.56 -3.38
CA THR A 286 -1.36 -17.62 -3.98
C THR A 286 -0.43 -17.05 -2.91
N ARG A 287 -0.96 -16.68 -1.75
CA ARG A 287 -0.19 -16.17 -0.60
C ARG A 287 0.83 -17.21 -0.11
N GLU A 288 0.41 -18.43 0.10
CA GLU A 288 1.27 -19.53 0.55
C GLU A 288 2.46 -19.78 -0.40
N LEU A 289 2.19 -19.73 -1.72
CA LEU A 289 3.22 -19.92 -2.73
C LEU A 289 4.20 -18.74 -2.82
N ILE A 290 3.72 -17.50 -2.68
CA ILE A 290 4.59 -16.32 -2.61
C ILE A 290 5.49 -16.43 -1.36
N GLU A 291 4.94 -16.78 -0.19
CA GLU A 291 5.70 -16.95 1.04
C GLU A 291 6.75 -18.07 0.93
N LEU A 292 6.44 -19.15 0.23
CA LEU A 292 7.40 -20.21 -0.06
C LEU A 292 8.56 -19.67 -0.92
N ALA A 293 8.26 -18.99 -2.01
CA ALA A 293 9.28 -18.42 -2.89
C ALA A 293 10.15 -17.39 -2.16
N GLU A 294 9.55 -16.53 -1.33
CA GLU A 294 10.28 -15.56 -0.50
C GLU A 294 11.20 -16.23 0.52
N ARG A 295 10.79 -17.34 1.14
CA ARG A 295 11.66 -18.10 2.06
C ARG A 295 12.89 -18.63 1.34
N VAL A 296 12.71 -19.20 0.16
CA VAL A 296 13.83 -19.70 -0.66
C VAL A 296 14.77 -18.56 -1.06
N LEU A 297 14.23 -17.45 -1.56
CA LEU A 297 15.02 -16.27 -1.92
C LEU A 297 15.78 -15.69 -0.70
N ARG A 298 15.14 -15.66 0.47
CA ARG A 298 15.79 -15.18 1.71
C ARG A 298 16.94 -16.08 2.15
N ARG A 299 16.77 -17.40 2.10
CA ARG A 299 17.84 -18.36 2.40
C ARG A 299 19.03 -18.15 1.46
N ARG A 300 18.78 -18.01 0.18
CA ARG A 300 19.80 -17.76 -0.84
C ARG A 300 20.61 -16.48 -0.58
N ARG A 301 19.94 -15.41 -0.17
CA ARG A 301 20.62 -14.15 0.16
C ARG A 301 21.57 -14.30 1.34
N VAL A 302 21.15 -15.06 2.35
CA VAL A 302 22.01 -15.33 3.54
C VAL A 302 23.23 -16.16 3.17
N LEU A 303 23.14 -17.08 2.21
CA LEU A 303 24.24 -17.93 1.78
C LEU A 303 25.25 -17.22 0.85
N ARG A 304 24.82 -16.15 0.18
CA ARG A 304 25.66 -15.38 -0.76
C ARG A 304 26.34 -14.15 -0.12
N GLY A 305 25.87 -13.69 1.02
CA GLY A 305 26.42 -12.55 1.79
C GLY A 305 27.27 -13.01 2.92
#